data_8c44dcd06a8a53a53850b8aef39c5e70
#
_entry.id   8c44dcd06a8a53a53850b8aef39c5e70
#
_cell.length_a   1.000
_cell.length_b   1.000
_cell.length_c   1.000
_cell.angle_alpha   90.00
_cell.angle_beta   90.00
_cell.angle_gamma   90.00
#
_symmetry.space_group_name_H-M   'P 1'
#
loop_
_entity.id
_entity.type
_entity.pdbx_description
1 polymer ?
#
loop_
_entity_poly.entity_id
_entity_poly.type
_entity_poly.pdbx_seq_one_letter_code
_entity_poly.pdbx_strand_id
1 'polypeptide(L)'
;MAEESTTPDLVKQGQRVLEALNQRDFDAALSLYAPDAVWEFAPLGFGVLEGGSLIGHQALRSFWENLTEAFAEFEYKSEDFHDLGGGVTFGVLVQRIRPHGSYSFVETRVGVVAIWRDGRIARARAYTDPDEARAAAERLAKGRG
;
A
#
# COMPACT_ATOMS: atom_id res chain seq x y z
N MET A 1 8.68 27.73 14.16
CA MET A 1 9.03 27.08 13.82
C MET A 1 9.00 25.75 14.02
N ALA A 2 9.29 25.31 14.81
CA ALA A 2 9.32 23.92 15.02
C ALA A 2 8.09 23.22 14.67
N GLU A 3 7.04 23.94 14.53
CA GLU A 3 5.83 23.28 14.35
C GLU A 3 5.73 22.57 13.06
N GLU A 4 6.35 22.97 12.08
CA GLU A 4 6.20 22.26 10.85
C GLU A 4 6.81 20.89 10.95
N SER A 5 7.69 20.66 11.86
CA SER A 5 8.28 19.34 11.99
C SER A 5 7.29 18.34 12.58
N THR A 6 6.14 18.78 13.09
CA THR A 6 5.17 17.87 13.67
C THR A 6 4.22 17.26 12.64
N THR A 7 4.22 17.76 11.41
CA THR A 7 3.34 17.24 10.37
C THR A 7 4.09 16.24 9.52
N PRO A 8 3.72 14.96 9.54
CA PRO A 8 4.41 13.97 8.73
C PRO A 8 4.25 14.25 7.24
N ASP A 9 5.28 13.97 6.49
CA ASP A 9 5.20 14.00 5.04
C ASP A 9 4.69 12.62 4.60
N LEU A 10 3.41 12.54 4.32
CA LEU A 10 2.76 11.27 4.02
C LEU A 10 3.25 10.65 2.71
N VAL A 11 3.65 11.47 1.76
CA VAL A 11 4.23 10.95 0.52
C VAL A 11 5.53 10.22 0.81
N LYS A 12 6.39 10.83 1.62
CA LYS A 12 7.64 10.19 2.03
C LYS A 12 7.40 8.93 2.84
N GLN A 13 6.44 8.98 3.75
CA GLN A 13 6.11 7.81 4.56
C GLN A 13 5.61 6.66 3.70
N GLY A 14 4.77 6.94 2.71
CA GLY A 14 4.29 5.91 1.79
C GLY A 14 5.43 5.30 0.98
N GLN A 15 6.38 6.13 0.54
CA GLN A 15 7.53 5.64 -0.20
C GLN A 15 8.42 4.76 0.69
N ARG A 16 8.52 5.08 1.97
CA ARG A 16 9.28 4.26 2.92
C ARG A 16 8.66 2.88 3.10
N VAL A 17 7.33 2.80 3.08
CA VAL A 17 6.65 1.51 3.16
C VAL A 17 7.07 0.64 1.98
N LEU A 18 7.02 1.18 0.77
CA LEU A 18 7.37 0.42 -0.43
C LEU A 18 8.84 0.00 -0.42
N GLU A 19 9.71 0.91 0.00
CA GLU A 19 11.12 0.62 0.08
C GLU A 19 11.40 -0.51 1.06
N ALA A 20 10.76 -0.46 2.22
CA ALA A 20 10.90 -1.51 3.22
C ALA A 20 10.40 -2.85 2.70
N LEU A 21 9.27 -2.86 2.00
CA LEU A 21 8.73 -4.09 1.43
C LEU A 21 9.66 -4.66 0.36
N ASN A 22 10.25 -3.81 -0.46
CA ASN A 22 11.18 -4.26 -1.50
C ASN A 22 12.44 -4.85 -0.89
N GLN A 23 12.85 -4.36 0.28
CA GLN A 23 14.00 -4.88 1.00
C GLN A 23 13.66 -6.06 1.89
N ARG A 24 12.41 -6.45 1.94
CA ARG A 24 11.91 -7.52 2.82
C ARG A 24 12.07 -7.16 4.30
N ASP A 25 12.12 -5.87 4.60
CA ASP A 25 12.20 -5.39 5.97
C ASP A 25 10.79 -5.14 6.48
N PHE A 26 10.13 -6.22 6.85
CA PHE A 26 8.71 -6.15 7.24
C PHE A 26 8.52 -5.41 8.56
N ASP A 27 9.51 -5.44 9.44
CA ASP A 27 9.43 -4.68 10.68
C ASP A 27 9.38 -3.18 10.42
N ALA A 28 10.23 -2.72 9.51
CA ALA A 28 10.23 -1.30 9.12
C ALA A 28 8.92 -0.92 8.47
N ALA A 29 8.39 -1.76 7.58
CA ALA A 29 7.11 -1.49 6.94
C ALA A 29 5.99 -1.43 7.96
N LEU A 30 5.95 -2.38 8.89
CA LEU A 30 4.91 -2.43 9.91
C LEU A 30 4.94 -1.24 10.85
N SER A 31 6.13 -0.67 11.07
CA SER A 31 6.24 0.51 11.94
C SER A 31 5.48 1.71 11.39
N LEU A 32 5.14 1.68 10.10
CA LEU A 32 4.39 2.76 9.45
C LEU A 32 2.90 2.45 9.37
N TYR A 33 2.46 1.34 9.95
CA TYR A 33 1.05 0.95 10.02
C TYR A 33 0.59 1.00 11.47
N ALA A 34 -0.65 1.43 11.68
CA ALA A 34 -1.26 1.35 13.02
C ALA A 34 -1.35 -0.11 13.45
N PRO A 35 -1.30 -0.40 14.76
CA PRO A 35 -1.36 -1.79 15.22
C PRO A 35 -2.61 -2.54 14.78
N ASP A 36 -3.71 -1.81 14.59
CA ASP A 36 -4.99 -2.38 14.15
C ASP A 36 -5.32 -2.00 12.72
N ALA A 37 -4.32 -1.71 11.91
CA ALA A 37 -4.51 -1.29 10.53
C ALA A 37 -5.33 -2.32 9.74
N VAL A 38 -6.16 -1.81 8.83
CA VAL A 38 -7.00 -2.64 7.98
C VAL A 38 -6.58 -2.45 6.52
N TRP A 39 -6.30 -3.56 5.85
CA TRP A 39 -6.05 -3.57 4.42
C TRP A 39 -7.19 -4.28 3.73
N GLU A 40 -7.76 -3.65 2.71
CA GLU A 40 -8.83 -4.23 1.92
C GLU A 40 -8.38 -4.41 0.48
N PHE A 41 -8.81 -5.48 -0.15
CA PHE A 41 -8.45 -5.78 -1.53
C PHE A 41 -9.68 -6.05 -2.37
N ALA A 42 -9.66 -5.59 -3.62
CA ALA A 42 -10.47 -6.19 -4.66
C ALA A 42 -9.75 -7.45 -5.15
N PRO A 43 -10.44 -8.39 -5.80
CA PRO A 43 -9.76 -9.55 -6.39
C PRO A 43 -8.72 -9.08 -7.40
N LEU A 44 -7.50 -9.62 -7.29
CA LEU A 44 -6.39 -9.19 -8.14
C LEU A 44 -6.14 -10.09 -9.34
N GLY A 45 -6.90 -11.16 -9.48
CA GLY A 45 -6.81 -12.00 -10.66
C GLY A 45 -5.65 -12.97 -10.70
N PHE A 46 -4.85 -13.04 -9.65
CA PHE A 46 -3.70 -13.94 -9.63
C PHE A 46 -4.00 -15.29 -8.97
N GLY A 47 -5.23 -15.50 -8.53
CA GLY A 47 -5.56 -16.71 -7.78
C GLY A 47 -5.01 -16.73 -6.38
N VAL A 48 -4.25 -15.71 -5.99
CA VAL A 48 -3.66 -15.61 -4.66
C VAL A 48 -4.61 -14.90 -3.70
N LEU A 49 -5.40 -13.96 -4.24
CA LEU A 49 -6.35 -13.18 -3.46
C LEU A 49 -7.64 -13.04 -4.23
N GLU A 50 -8.73 -13.30 -3.55
CA GLU A 50 -10.05 -13.17 -4.15
C GLU A 50 -10.84 -12.04 -3.51
N GLY A 51 -10.13 -11.06 -2.99
CA GLY A 51 -10.73 -9.98 -2.24
C GLY A 51 -10.72 -10.31 -0.77
N GLY A 52 -11.06 -9.33 0.05
CA GLY A 52 -11.11 -9.53 1.49
C GLY A 52 -10.36 -8.46 2.23
N SER A 53 -10.08 -8.72 3.50
CA SER A 53 -9.38 -7.76 4.33
C SER A 53 -8.40 -8.47 5.27
N LEU A 54 -7.35 -7.73 5.63
CA LEU A 54 -6.36 -8.15 6.62
C LEU A 54 -6.42 -7.14 7.75
N ILE A 55 -6.38 -7.61 8.98
CA ILE A 55 -6.46 -6.73 10.14
C ILE A 55 -5.27 -7.01 11.05
N GLY A 56 -4.49 -5.97 11.32
CA GLY A 56 -3.39 -6.01 12.27
C GLY A 56 -2.06 -6.41 11.68
N HIS A 57 -1.00 -6.18 12.44
CA HIS A 57 0.37 -6.38 11.99
C HIS A 57 0.68 -7.83 11.61
N GLN A 58 0.18 -8.78 12.40
CA GLN A 58 0.50 -10.18 12.13
C GLN A 58 -0.09 -10.64 10.80
N ALA A 59 -1.32 -10.23 10.51
CA ALA A 59 -1.96 -10.59 9.25
C ALA A 59 -1.23 -9.96 8.07
N LEU A 60 -0.82 -8.69 8.20
CA LEU A 60 -0.06 -8.03 7.16
C LEU A 60 1.29 -8.70 6.92
N ARG A 61 2.00 -9.03 7.99
CA ARG A 61 3.30 -9.70 7.87
C ARG A 61 3.15 -11.04 7.17
N SER A 62 2.18 -11.84 7.58
CA SER A 62 1.96 -13.15 6.97
C SER A 62 1.63 -13.03 5.49
N PHE A 63 0.83 -12.04 5.13
CA PHE A 63 0.49 -11.79 3.74
C PHE A 63 1.74 -11.45 2.93
N TRP A 64 2.56 -10.54 3.43
CA TRP A 64 3.78 -10.13 2.70
C TRP A 64 4.77 -11.29 2.59
N GLU A 65 4.92 -12.09 3.65
CA GLU A 65 5.80 -13.24 3.61
C GLU A 65 5.34 -14.27 2.57
N ASN A 66 4.03 -14.55 2.55
CA ASN A 66 3.49 -15.48 1.58
C ASN A 66 3.63 -14.97 0.16
N LEU A 67 3.41 -13.68 -0.02
CA LEU A 67 3.49 -13.07 -1.34
C LEU A 67 4.91 -13.13 -1.89
N THR A 68 5.90 -12.83 -1.04
CA THR A 68 7.30 -12.84 -1.48
C THR A 68 7.81 -14.27 -1.70
N GLU A 69 7.22 -15.26 -1.03
CA GLU A 69 7.57 -16.66 -1.27
C GLU A 69 6.89 -17.23 -2.51
N ALA A 70 5.73 -16.68 -2.86
CA ALA A 70 4.97 -17.19 -3.99
C ALA A 70 5.63 -16.91 -5.33
N PHE A 71 6.51 -15.91 -5.38
CA PHE A 71 7.15 -15.51 -6.63
C PHE A 71 8.66 -15.55 -6.50
N ALA A 72 9.34 -15.81 -7.60
CA ALA A 72 10.80 -15.80 -7.61
C ALA A 72 11.34 -14.39 -7.40
N GLU A 73 10.64 -13.40 -7.95
CA GLU A 73 10.96 -11.99 -7.70
C GLU A 73 9.69 -11.20 -7.55
N PHE A 74 9.75 -10.19 -6.71
CA PHE A 74 8.61 -9.35 -6.38
C PHE A 74 9.12 -7.96 -6.04
N GLU A 75 8.57 -6.95 -6.70
CA GLU A 75 8.98 -5.57 -6.47
C GLU A 75 7.81 -4.63 -6.64
N TYR A 76 7.71 -3.64 -5.76
CA TYR A 76 6.79 -2.53 -5.93
C TYR A 76 7.53 -1.32 -6.45
N LYS A 77 6.88 -0.56 -7.31
CA LYS A 77 7.38 0.71 -7.78
C LYS A 77 6.26 1.73 -7.70
N SER A 78 6.54 2.88 -7.12
CA SER A 78 5.56 3.96 -7.06
C SER A 78 5.59 4.70 -8.40
N GLU A 79 4.45 4.81 -9.04
CA GLU A 79 4.37 5.54 -10.30
C GLU A 79 3.79 6.94 -10.08
N ASP A 80 2.90 7.07 -9.11
CA ASP A 80 2.24 8.32 -8.83
C ASP A 80 1.83 8.30 -7.36
N PHE A 81 1.98 9.42 -6.64
CA PHE A 81 1.65 9.41 -5.22
C PHE A 81 1.27 10.83 -4.79
N HIS A 82 0.10 10.98 -4.20
CA HIS A 82 -0.45 12.28 -3.83
C HIS A 82 -1.00 12.28 -2.42
N ASP A 83 -0.74 13.35 -1.69
CA ASP A 83 -1.38 13.64 -0.42
C ASP A 83 -2.56 14.55 -0.74
N LEU A 84 -3.77 14.07 -0.52
CA LEU A 84 -4.97 14.81 -0.87
C LEU A 84 -5.52 15.63 0.28
N GLY A 85 -4.84 15.61 1.43
CA GLY A 85 -5.32 16.33 2.61
C GLY A 85 -6.23 15.45 3.46
N GLY A 86 -6.49 15.89 4.69
CA GLY A 86 -7.37 15.16 5.60
C GLY A 86 -6.82 13.79 6.02
N GLY A 87 -5.53 13.53 5.82
CA GLY A 87 -4.94 12.25 6.13
C GLY A 87 -5.17 11.20 5.04
N VAL A 88 -5.59 11.60 3.84
CA VAL A 88 -5.87 10.68 2.74
C VAL A 88 -4.79 10.78 1.69
N THR A 89 -4.19 9.64 1.32
CA THR A 89 -3.26 9.58 0.19
C THR A 89 -3.79 8.66 -0.88
N PHE A 90 -3.37 8.92 -2.12
CA PHE A 90 -3.66 8.09 -3.26
C PHE A 90 -2.37 7.81 -4.00
N GLY A 91 -2.14 6.57 -4.38
CA GLY A 91 -0.96 6.22 -5.14
C GLY A 91 -1.27 5.17 -6.19
N VAL A 92 -0.50 5.21 -7.27
CA VAL A 92 -0.53 4.14 -8.27
C VAL A 92 0.76 3.37 -8.10
N LEU A 93 0.63 2.07 -7.85
CA LEU A 93 1.77 1.19 -7.67
C LEU A 93 1.86 0.24 -8.85
N VAL A 94 3.06 0.04 -9.34
CA VAL A 94 3.34 -1.01 -10.30
C VAL A 94 3.91 -2.18 -9.51
N GLN A 95 3.25 -3.31 -9.61
CA GLN A 95 3.66 -4.54 -8.96
C GLN A 95 4.31 -5.39 -10.03
N ARG A 96 5.60 -5.64 -9.88
CA ARG A 96 6.38 -6.39 -10.86
C ARG A 96 6.76 -7.72 -10.24
N ILE A 97 6.32 -8.80 -10.85
CA ILE A 97 6.56 -10.13 -10.31
C ILE A 97 7.13 -11.04 -11.39
N ARG A 98 7.91 -12.03 -10.94
CA ARG A 98 8.38 -13.09 -11.82
C ARG A 98 8.03 -14.41 -11.15
N PRO A 99 7.15 -15.20 -11.75
CA PRO A 99 6.80 -16.51 -11.18
C PRO A 99 8.01 -17.46 -11.16
N HIS A 100 7.99 -18.41 -10.24
CA HIS A 100 9.01 -19.44 -10.19
C HIS A 100 9.00 -20.23 -11.52
N GLY A 101 10.18 -20.49 -12.07
CA GLY A 101 10.30 -21.23 -13.30
C GLY A 101 10.05 -20.42 -14.56
N SER A 102 9.82 -19.13 -14.43
CA SER A 102 9.59 -18.24 -15.57
C SER A 102 10.76 -17.27 -15.72
N TYR A 103 11.06 -16.89 -16.94
CA TYR A 103 12.04 -15.84 -17.22
C TYR A 103 11.35 -14.50 -17.46
N SER A 104 10.03 -14.48 -17.52
CA SER A 104 9.28 -13.28 -17.85
C SER A 104 8.73 -12.63 -16.60
N PHE A 105 8.69 -11.29 -16.60
CA PHE A 105 8.04 -10.52 -15.54
C PHE A 105 6.63 -10.18 -15.95
N VAL A 106 5.77 -10.07 -14.95
CA VAL A 106 4.39 -9.57 -15.12
C VAL A 106 4.29 -8.30 -14.33
N GLU A 107 3.77 -7.26 -14.96
CA GLU A 107 3.55 -5.99 -14.28
C GLU A 107 2.07 -5.70 -14.20
N THR A 108 1.62 -5.26 -13.03
CA THR A 108 0.23 -4.92 -12.79
C THR A 108 0.19 -3.58 -12.09
N ARG A 109 -0.72 -2.72 -12.51
CA ARG A 109 -0.96 -1.46 -11.82
C ARG A 109 -2.12 -1.59 -10.89
N VAL A 110 -1.96 -1.07 -9.69
CA VAL A 110 -3.05 -0.99 -8.72
C VAL A 110 -3.09 0.41 -8.16
N GLY A 111 -4.29 0.88 -7.86
CA GLY A 111 -4.46 2.14 -7.13
C GLY A 111 -4.65 1.85 -5.66
N VAL A 112 -3.97 2.60 -4.80
CA VAL A 112 -4.07 2.40 -3.37
C VAL A 112 -4.52 3.69 -2.72
N VAL A 113 -5.57 3.59 -1.91
CA VAL A 113 -6.06 4.68 -1.10
C VAL A 113 -5.73 4.36 0.34
N ALA A 114 -5.07 5.28 1.03
CA ALA A 114 -4.70 5.07 2.43
C ALA A 114 -5.22 6.22 3.29
N ILE A 115 -5.67 5.86 4.49
CA ILE A 115 -6.07 6.82 5.51
C ILE A 115 -5.03 6.73 6.61
N TRP A 116 -4.41 7.86 6.92
CA TRP A 116 -3.34 7.96 7.91
C TRP A 116 -3.86 8.60 9.18
N ARG A 117 -3.35 8.12 10.30
CA ARG A 117 -3.66 8.69 11.60
C ARG A 117 -2.39 8.64 12.43
N ASP A 118 -1.98 9.81 12.94
CA ASP A 118 -0.76 9.93 13.76
C ASP A 118 0.48 9.45 13.03
N GLY A 119 0.55 9.71 11.72
CA GLY A 119 1.71 9.34 10.92
C GLY A 119 1.79 7.88 10.51
N ARG A 120 0.72 7.12 10.76
CA ARG A 120 0.67 5.69 10.42
C ARG A 120 -0.57 5.39 9.60
N ILE A 121 -0.46 4.38 8.75
CA ILE A 121 -1.61 3.94 7.96
C ILE A 121 -2.59 3.23 8.88
N ALA A 122 -3.79 3.79 9.00
CA ALA A 122 -4.87 3.17 9.76
C ALA A 122 -5.72 2.27 8.89
N ARG A 123 -5.86 2.62 7.61
CA ARG A 123 -6.67 1.87 6.68
C ARG A 123 -6.17 2.08 5.28
N ALA A 124 -6.14 1.02 4.49
CA ALA A 124 -5.73 1.12 3.09
C ALA A 124 -6.62 0.20 2.26
N ARG A 125 -6.84 0.58 1.02
CA ARG A 125 -7.60 -0.23 0.10
C ARG A 125 -6.94 -0.21 -1.27
N ALA A 126 -6.78 -1.40 -1.86
CA ALA A 126 -6.23 -1.54 -3.20
C ALA A 126 -7.37 -1.73 -4.20
N TYR A 127 -7.26 -1.06 -5.33
CA TYR A 127 -8.21 -1.14 -6.43
C TYR A 127 -7.47 -1.63 -7.67
N THR A 128 -8.12 -2.46 -8.46
CA THR A 128 -7.52 -2.90 -9.72
C THR A 128 -7.56 -1.80 -10.77
N ASP A 129 -8.45 -0.83 -10.61
CA ASP A 129 -8.56 0.32 -11.52
C ASP A 129 -8.07 1.57 -10.80
N PRO A 130 -6.89 2.12 -11.18
CA PRO A 130 -6.38 3.33 -10.53
C PRO A 130 -7.32 4.53 -10.61
N ASP A 131 -8.14 4.64 -11.65
CA ASP A 131 -9.10 5.75 -11.76
C ASP A 131 -10.20 5.65 -10.71
N GLU A 132 -10.67 4.43 -10.42
CA GLU A 132 -11.64 4.22 -9.35
C GLU A 132 -11.02 4.55 -7.99
N ALA A 133 -9.76 4.17 -7.80
CA ALA A 133 -9.05 4.48 -6.57
C ALA A 133 -8.95 5.98 -6.37
N ARG A 134 -8.60 6.71 -7.41
CA ARG A 134 -8.45 8.15 -7.33
C ARG A 134 -9.78 8.81 -6.98
N ALA A 135 -10.86 8.40 -7.63
CA ALA A 135 -12.18 8.96 -7.34
C ALA A 135 -12.59 8.69 -5.89
N ALA A 136 -12.32 7.48 -5.40
CA ALA A 136 -12.63 7.13 -4.02
C ALA A 136 -11.82 7.98 -3.04
N ALA A 137 -10.53 8.18 -3.33
CA ALA A 137 -9.65 8.98 -2.48
C ALA A 137 -10.11 10.43 -2.43
N GLU A 138 -10.49 10.98 -3.57
CA GLU A 138 -10.95 12.37 -3.64
C GLU A 138 -12.23 12.55 -2.84
N ARG A 139 -13.15 11.60 -2.90
CA ARG A 139 -14.38 11.65 -2.12
C ARG A 139 -14.08 11.61 -0.61
N LEU A 140 -13.17 10.73 -0.22
CA LEU A 140 -12.78 10.63 1.19
C LEU A 140 -12.13 11.90 1.69
N ALA A 141 -11.19 12.45 0.93
CA ALA A 141 -10.49 13.67 1.32
C ALA A 141 -11.46 14.83 1.46
N LYS A 142 -12.43 14.91 0.55
CA LYS A 142 -13.43 15.97 0.57
C LYS A 142 -14.28 15.88 1.82
N GLY A 143 -14.69 14.68 2.22
CA GLY A 143 -15.48 14.49 3.41
C GLY A 143 -14.73 14.70 4.70
N ARG A 144 -13.41 14.58 4.68
CA ARG A 144 -12.57 14.75 5.87
C ARG A 144 -11.97 16.15 5.98
N GLY A 145 -11.89 16.82 4.87
CA GLY A 145 -11.31 18.14 4.81
C GLY A 145 -12.26 19.19 5.24
#